data_5074b1bc35aabd26e45003396d9a370d
#
_entry.id   5074b1bc35aabd26e45003396d9a370d
#
_cell.length_a   1.000
_cell.length_b   1.000
_cell.length_c   1.000
_cell.angle_alpha   90.00
_cell.angle_beta   90.00
_cell.angle_gamma   90.00
#
_symmetry.space_group_name_H-M   'P 1'
#
loop_
_entity.id
_entity.type
_entity.pdbx_description
1 polymer ?
#
loop_
_entity_poly.entity_id
_entity_poly.type
_entity_poly.pdbx_seq_one_letter_code
_entity_poly.pdbx_strand_id
1 'polypeptide(L)'
;MRIGIDMGGTKIEGIALADSGEELLRRRIDTPRHDYDGTVNAIAGIVRSIEADTNQKCTVGIGIPGTISPQTGLVKNANSTWIIGKHFDQDLGTALEREVRLANDANCLAVSEAVDGAGAGAKVVFAIIIGTGCGGGIAIDQKVHTGLQAIAGEWGHISLGWMSPEEYPGTECYCGQRGCLETFISGTGFE
;
A
#
# COMPACT_ATOMS: atom_id res chain seq x y z
N MET A 1 2.70 -21.59 4.22
CA MET A 1 3.21 -20.32 4.81
C MET A 1 3.28 -19.24 3.74
N ARG A 2 3.02 -17.99 4.11
CA ARG A 2 3.04 -16.81 3.22
C ARG A 2 3.83 -15.67 3.87
N ILE A 3 4.46 -14.83 3.04
CA ILE A 3 5.13 -13.62 3.47
C ILE A 3 4.34 -12.42 2.95
N GLY A 4 4.01 -11.50 3.85
CA GLY A 4 3.50 -10.18 3.55
C GLY A 4 4.60 -9.13 3.74
N ILE A 5 4.76 -8.25 2.78
CA ILE A 5 5.65 -7.08 2.90
C ILE A 5 4.79 -5.82 2.86
N ASP A 6 5.02 -4.94 3.81
CA ASP A 6 4.52 -3.56 3.80
C ASP A 6 5.68 -2.62 3.47
N MET A 7 5.65 -2.04 2.27
CA MET A 7 6.65 -1.09 1.82
C MET A 7 6.16 0.34 2.05
N GLY A 8 6.56 0.93 3.16
CA GLY A 8 6.34 2.35 3.43
C GLY A 8 7.46 3.26 2.92
N GLY A 9 7.21 4.56 2.92
CA GLY A 9 8.21 5.57 2.50
C GLY A 9 9.42 5.70 3.44
N THR A 10 9.33 5.19 4.67
CA THR A 10 10.40 5.28 5.69
C THR A 10 10.84 3.92 6.21
N LYS A 11 9.96 2.95 6.23
CA LYS A 11 10.20 1.59 6.75
C LYS A 11 9.64 0.57 5.78
N ILE A 12 10.32 -0.58 5.72
CA ILE A 12 9.82 -1.79 5.07
C ILE A 12 9.66 -2.83 6.18
N GLU A 13 8.46 -3.40 6.27
CA GLU A 13 8.15 -4.46 7.23
C GLU A 13 7.77 -5.73 6.50
N GLY A 14 8.32 -6.87 6.95
CA GLY A 14 7.99 -8.20 6.47
C GLY A 14 7.44 -9.05 7.59
N ILE A 15 6.36 -9.78 7.31
CA ILE A 15 5.73 -10.72 8.23
C ILE A 15 5.62 -12.10 7.57
N ALA A 16 5.95 -13.14 8.31
CA ALA A 16 5.67 -14.53 7.93
C ALA A 16 4.42 -15.02 8.67
N LEU A 17 3.46 -15.53 7.92
CA LEU A 17 2.23 -16.10 8.46
C LEU A 17 2.15 -17.59 8.14
N ALA A 18 1.78 -18.38 9.14
CA ALA A 18 1.34 -19.77 8.95
C ALA A 18 0.04 -19.82 8.12
N ASP A 19 -0.35 -20.98 7.65
CA ASP A 19 -1.61 -21.16 6.93
C ASP A 19 -2.83 -20.90 7.83
N SER A 20 -2.67 -21.04 9.15
CA SER A 20 -3.65 -20.67 10.18
C SER A 20 -3.84 -19.15 10.34
N GLY A 21 -2.93 -18.33 9.80
CA GLY A 21 -2.89 -16.88 10.03
C GLY A 21 -2.01 -16.46 11.22
N GLU A 22 -1.43 -17.42 11.96
CA GLU A 22 -0.52 -17.13 13.07
C GLU A 22 0.74 -16.44 12.57
N GLU A 23 1.15 -15.37 13.26
CA GLU A 23 2.42 -14.68 13.01
C GLU A 23 3.58 -15.52 13.53
N LEU A 24 4.46 -15.91 12.62
CA LEU A 24 5.65 -16.71 12.94
C LEU A 24 6.89 -15.84 13.13
N LEU A 25 7.02 -14.78 12.33
CA LEU A 25 8.19 -13.93 12.34
C LEU A 25 7.86 -12.56 11.76
N ARG A 26 8.46 -11.51 12.32
CA ARG A 26 8.37 -10.13 11.82
C ARG A 26 9.75 -9.50 11.74
N ARG A 27 10.00 -8.77 10.65
CA ARG A 27 11.23 -8.00 10.44
C ARG A 27 10.90 -6.62 9.92
N ARG A 28 11.66 -5.62 10.38
CA ARG A 28 11.52 -4.24 9.95
C ARG A 28 12.90 -3.64 9.70
N ILE A 29 13.03 -2.92 8.60
CA ILE A 29 14.23 -2.18 8.22
C ILE A 29 13.86 -0.78 7.76
N ASP A 30 14.85 0.10 7.67
CA ASP A 30 14.68 1.40 7.03
C ASP A 30 14.53 1.24 5.51
N THR A 31 13.63 2.02 4.90
CA THR A 31 13.51 2.07 3.44
C THR A 31 14.71 2.80 2.84
N PRO A 32 15.41 2.22 1.85
CA PRO A 32 16.41 2.93 1.07
C PRO A 32 15.76 4.03 0.22
N ARG A 33 15.60 5.21 0.80
CA ARG A 33 14.87 6.32 0.16
C ARG A 33 15.65 6.84 -1.04
N HIS A 34 14.92 7.14 -2.13
CA HIS A 34 15.47 7.65 -3.39
C HIS A 34 16.43 6.68 -4.10
N ASP A 35 16.48 5.42 -3.66
CA ASP A 35 17.27 4.36 -4.25
C ASP A 35 16.36 3.20 -4.66
N TYR A 36 16.08 3.11 -5.97
CA TYR A 36 15.21 2.08 -6.52
C TYR A 36 15.78 0.67 -6.33
N ASP A 37 17.02 0.48 -6.76
CA ASP A 37 17.68 -0.82 -6.71
C ASP A 37 17.93 -1.26 -5.26
N GLY A 38 18.29 -0.32 -4.40
CA GLY A 38 18.38 -0.54 -2.97
C GLY A 38 17.04 -0.97 -2.35
N THR A 39 15.92 -0.39 -2.79
CA THR A 39 14.58 -0.77 -2.35
C THR A 39 14.23 -2.20 -2.78
N VAL A 40 14.48 -2.57 -4.04
CA VAL A 40 14.27 -3.95 -4.54
C VAL A 40 15.12 -4.95 -3.73
N ASN A 41 16.40 -4.63 -3.54
CA ASN A 41 17.33 -5.48 -2.80
C ASN A 41 16.96 -5.62 -1.32
N ALA A 42 16.49 -4.54 -0.70
CA ALA A 42 16.04 -4.53 0.70
C ALA A 42 14.82 -5.45 0.90
N ILE A 43 13.82 -5.38 0.03
CA ILE A 43 12.65 -6.26 0.06
C ILE A 43 13.07 -7.71 -0.16
N ALA A 44 13.89 -7.97 -1.17
CA ALA A 44 14.39 -9.31 -1.44
C ALA A 44 15.23 -9.87 -0.27
N GLY A 45 16.00 -9.02 0.40
CA GLY A 45 16.77 -9.36 1.60
C GLY A 45 15.89 -9.78 2.78
N ILE A 46 14.79 -9.04 3.05
CA ILE A 46 13.82 -9.41 4.10
C ILE A 46 13.21 -10.79 3.78
N VAL A 47 12.74 -10.99 2.56
CA VAL A 47 12.11 -12.26 2.17
C VAL A 47 13.07 -13.42 2.34
N ARG A 48 14.32 -13.31 1.83
CA ARG A 48 15.34 -14.35 1.97
C ARG A 48 15.71 -14.63 3.43
N SER A 49 15.80 -13.58 4.24
CA SER A 49 16.08 -13.72 5.68
C SER A 49 14.96 -14.48 6.41
N ILE A 50 13.71 -14.17 6.11
CA ILE A 50 12.55 -14.86 6.69
C ILE A 50 12.53 -16.34 6.26
N GLU A 51 12.80 -16.62 4.98
CA GLU A 51 12.82 -17.98 4.44
C GLU A 51 13.97 -18.80 5.03
N ALA A 52 15.12 -18.18 5.28
CA ALA A 52 16.26 -18.84 5.92
C ALA A 52 15.92 -19.25 7.36
N ASP A 53 15.29 -18.35 8.13
CA ASP A 53 14.92 -18.66 9.53
C ASP A 53 13.80 -19.70 9.64
N THR A 54 12.87 -19.69 8.69
CA THR A 54 11.74 -20.63 8.69
C THR A 54 12.06 -21.92 7.93
N ASN A 55 13.19 -21.96 7.22
CA ASN A 55 13.59 -23.06 6.33
C ASN A 55 12.49 -23.46 5.33
N GLN A 56 11.72 -22.49 4.83
CA GLN A 56 10.62 -22.70 3.90
C GLN A 56 10.58 -21.62 2.83
N LYS A 57 10.33 -22.02 1.57
CA LYS A 57 9.94 -21.06 0.51
C LYS A 57 8.47 -20.70 0.63
N CYS A 58 8.16 -19.41 0.45
CA CYS A 58 6.83 -18.85 0.67
C CYS A 58 6.28 -18.16 -0.57
N THR A 59 4.97 -18.04 -0.64
CA THR A 59 4.36 -17.02 -1.52
C THR A 59 4.59 -15.64 -0.93
N VAL A 60 4.77 -14.63 -1.80
CA VAL A 60 5.08 -13.26 -1.40
C VAL A 60 4.03 -12.31 -1.93
N GLY A 61 3.40 -11.56 -1.02
CA GLY A 61 2.54 -10.43 -1.31
C GLY A 61 3.15 -9.15 -0.78
N ILE A 62 3.02 -8.05 -1.51
CA ILE A 62 3.66 -6.79 -1.18
C ILE A 62 2.63 -5.66 -1.27
N GLY A 63 2.40 -4.99 -0.16
CA GLY A 63 1.69 -3.72 -0.09
C GLY A 63 2.65 -2.58 -0.43
N ILE A 64 2.24 -1.71 -1.35
CA ILE A 64 3.04 -0.56 -1.77
C ILE A 64 2.21 0.72 -1.69
N PRO A 65 2.85 1.88 -1.44
CA PRO A 65 2.19 3.15 -1.68
C PRO A 65 1.97 3.30 -3.19
N GLY A 66 0.80 3.77 -3.58
CA GLY A 66 0.41 3.84 -5.00
C GLY A 66 -0.09 2.52 -5.56
N THR A 67 -0.07 2.38 -6.88
CA THR A 67 -0.66 1.22 -7.57
C THR A 67 0.04 0.93 -8.90
N ILE A 68 -0.16 -0.28 -9.44
CA ILE A 68 0.26 -0.64 -10.80
C ILE A 68 -0.81 -0.16 -11.79
N SER A 69 -0.40 0.60 -12.80
CA SER A 69 -1.27 1.04 -13.88
C SER A 69 -1.74 -0.15 -14.73
N PRO A 70 -3.05 -0.39 -14.89
CA PRO A 70 -3.53 -1.46 -15.76
C PRO A 70 -3.16 -1.30 -17.24
N GLN A 71 -2.88 -0.05 -17.66
CA GLN A 71 -2.56 0.24 -19.07
C GLN A 71 -1.08 0.07 -19.38
N THR A 72 -0.19 0.38 -18.45
CA THR A 72 1.27 0.41 -18.69
C THR A 72 2.05 -0.63 -17.92
N GLY A 73 1.47 -1.25 -16.89
CA GLY A 73 2.20 -2.14 -15.98
C GLY A 73 3.20 -1.42 -15.06
N LEU A 74 3.20 -0.08 -15.05
CA LEU A 74 4.14 0.71 -14.27
C LEU A 74 3.50 1.19 -12.97
N VAL A 75 4.30 1.37 -11.93
CA VAL A 75 3.85 2.01 -10.68
C VAL A 75 3.46 3.46 -10.96
N LYS A 76 2.35 3.88 -10.38
CA LYS A 76 1.84 5.27 -10.37
C LYS A 76 1.32 5.69 -9.00
N ASN A 77 1.17 6.99 -8.80
CA ASN A 77 0.54 7.61 -7.61
C ASN A 77 1.20 7.19 -6.28
N ALA A 78 2.51 6.98 -6.26
CA ALA A 78 3.23 6.63 -5.04
C ALA A 78 3.86 7.87 -4.39
N ASN A 79 3.74 8.00 -3.06
CA ASN A 79 4.51 8.99 -2.30
C ASN A 79 6.01 8.64 -2.27
N SER A 80 6.35 7.37 -2.41
CA SER A 80 7.72 6.88 -2.66
C SER A 80 8.08 7.07 -4.14
N THR A 81 8.36 8.32 -4.53
CA THR A 81 8.45 8.75 -5.94
C THR A 81 9.48 8.01 -6.79
N TRP A 82 10.51 7.41 -6.18
CA TRP A 82 11.57 6.67 -6.88
C TRP A 82 11.13 5.34 -7.48
N ILE A 83 9.95 4.81 -7.08
CA ILE A 83 9.37 3.61 -7.70
C ILE A 83 8.39 3.94 -8.84
N ILE A 84 7.99 5.21 -9.00
CA ILE A 84 7.07 5.63 -10.06
C ILE A 84 7.69 5.39 -11.43
N GLY A 85 6.89 4.85 -12.36
CA GLY A 85 7.32 4.57 -13.73
C GLY A 85 8.22 3.33 -13.86
N LYS A 86 8.29 2.48 -12.84
CA LYS A 86 9.06 1.23 -12.83
C LYS A 86 8.15 0.01 -12.93
N HIS A 87 8.65 -1.07 -13.50
CA HIS A 87 8.04 -2.41 -13.49
C HIS A 87 8.38 -3.14 -12.17
N PHE A 88 7.93 -2.56 -11.08
CA PHE A 88 8.39 -2.97 -9.73
C PHE A 88 8.02 -4.41 -9.38
N ASP A 89 6.89 -4.91 -9.86
CA ASP A 89 6.47 -6.30 -9.74
C ASP A 89 7.41 -7.26 -10.46
N GLN A 90 7.82 -6.91 -11.69
CA GLN A 90 8.71 -7.73 -12.50
C GLN A 90 10.14 -7.74 -11.93
N ASP A 91 10.63 -6.58 -11.50
CA ASP A 91 11.97 -6.44 -10.92
C ASP A 91 12.09 -7.20 -9.60
N LEU A 92 11.06 -7.13 -8.74
CA LEU A 92 10.97 -7.94 -7.52
C LEU A 92 10.83 -9.44 -7.84
N GLY A 93 10.02 -9.78 -8.84
CA GLY A 93 9.90 -11.17 -9.31
C GLY A 93 11.22 -11.73 -9.78
N THR A 94 12.00 -10.94 -10.53
CA THR A 94 13.35 -11.29 -10.97
C THR A 94 14.32 -11.45 -9.79
N ALA A 95 14.33 -10.49 -8.86
CA ALA A 95 15.18 -10.53 -7.68
C ALA A 95 14.90 -11.73 -6.77
N LEU A 96 13.65 -12.18 -6.70
CA LEU A 96 13.19 -13.30 -5.86
C LEU A 96 13.08 -14.63 -6.63
N GLU A 97 13.30 -14.61 -7.96
CA GLU A 97 13.19 -15.79 -8.84
C GLU A 97 11.82 -16.49 -8.71
N ARG A 98 10.75 -15.69 -8.59
CA ARG A 98 9.36 -16.17 -8.45
C ARG A 98 8.34 -15.07 -8.73
N GLU A 99 7.10 -15.48 -8.94
CA GLU A 99 5.98 -14.55 -8.97
C GLU A 99 5.82 -13.86 -7.61
N VAL A 100 5.62 -12.54 -7.64
CA VAL A 100 5.20 -11.72 -6.50
C VAL A 100 3.91 -11.01 -6.84
N ARG A 101 3.08 -10.73 -5.84
CA ARG A 101 1.84 -10.00 -6.01
C ARG A 101 1.93 -8.67 -5.30
N LEU A 102 1.69 -7.60 -6.05
CA LEU A 102 1.67 -6.25 -5.53
C LEU A 102 0.23 -5.72 -5.47
N ALA A 103 -0.06 -4.99 -4.41
CA ALA A 103 -1.29 -4.22 -4.27
C ALA A 103 -1.01 -2.90 -3.54
N ASN A 104 -1.92 -1.95 -3.67
CA ASN A 104 -1.87 -0.75 -2.83
C ASN A 104 -2.07 -1.12 -1.35
N ASP A 105 -1.38 -0.42 -0.44
CA ASP A 105 -1.39 -0.64 1.01
C ASP A 105 -2.79 -0.56 1.62
N ALA A 106 -3.58 0.45 1.27
CA ALA A 106 -4.96 0.59 1.76
C ALA A 106 -5.89 -0.50 1.20
N ASN A 107 -5.64 -0.98 -0.02
CA ASN A 107 -6.34 -2.13 -0.58
C ASN A 107 -5.99 -3.42 0.16
N CYS A 108 -4.74 -3.60 0.58
CA CYS A 108 -4.33 -4.72 1.43
C CYS A 108 -5.06 -4.67 2.77
N LEU A 109 -5.14 -3.50 3.40
CA LEU A 109 -5.90 -3.30 4.64
C LEU A 109 -7.38 -3.66 4.44
N ALA A 110 -8.03 -3.14 3.39
CA ALA A 110 -9.44 -3.40 3.15
C ALA A 110 -9.76 -4.90 3.01
N VAL A 111 -8.90 -5.65 2.31
CA VAL A 111 -9.06 -7.11 2.17
C VAL A 111 -8.81 -7.82 3.50
N SER A 112 -7.78 -7.44 4.25
CA SER A 112 -7.49 -8.02 5.57
C SER A 112 -8.68 -7.83 6.51
N GLU A 113 -9.21 -6.61 6.62
CA GLU A 113 -10.36 -6.31 7.46
C GLU A 113 -11.64 -7.05 7.02
N ALA A 114 -11.82 -7.25 5.70
CA ALA A 114 -12.98 -7.96 5.17
C ALA A 114 -12.91 -9.48 5.39
N VAL A 115 -11.70 -10.07 5.44
CA VAL A 115 -11.52 -11.52 5.54
C VAL A 115 -11.61 -11.98 7.00
N ASP A 116 -10.82 -11.40 7.88
CA ASP A 116 -10.65 -11.85 9.27
C ASP A 116 -10.53 -10.71 10.30
N GLY A 117 -10.70 -9.46 9.87
CA GLY A 117 -10.68 -8.27 10.72
C GLY A 117 -12.06 -7.78 11.15
N ALA A 118 -12.15 -6.48 11.44
CA ALA A 118 -13.38 -5.83 11.94
C ALA A 118 -14.54 -5.84 10.93
N GLY A 119 -14.25 -5.98 9.63
CA GLY A 119 -15.24 -6.09 8.55
C GLY A 119 -15.63 -7.52 8.20
N ALA A 120 -15.17 -8.53 8.94
CA ALA A 120 -15.48 -9.92 8.64
C ALA A 120 -16.98 -10.19 8.63
N GLY A 121 -17.47 -10.83 7.56
CA GLY A 121 -18.89 -11.08 7.34
C GLY A 121 -19.65 -9.94 6.66
N ALA A 122 -19.08 -8.75 6.53
CA ALA A 122 -19.69 -7.68 5.75
C ALA A 122 -19.49 -7.91 4.25
N LYS A 123 -20.54 -7.60 3.47
CA LYS A 123 -20.47 -7.71 2.01
C LYS A 123 -19.56 -6.65 1.39
N VAL A 124 -19.56 -5.45 1.96
CA VAL A 124 -18.73 -4.32 1.50
C VAL A 124 -17.98 -3.76 2.70
N VAL A 125 -16.68 -3.61 2.55
CA VAL A 125 -15.79 -2.98 3.54
C VAL A 125 -15.08 -1.82 2.87
N PHE A 126 -15.13 -0.66 3.51
CA PHE A 126 -14.34 0.50 3.16
C PHE A 126 -13.35 0.75 4.29
N ALA A 127 -12.08 0.49 4.04
CA ALA A 127 -11.00 0.75 4.97
C ALA A 127 -10.44 2.15 4.74
N ILE A 128 -10.20 2.86 5.83
CA ILE A 128 -9.69 4.23 5.83
C ILE A 128 -8.32 4.24 6.50
N ILE A 129 -7.34 4.86 5.84
CA ILE A 129 -6.04 5.17 6.42
C ILE A 129 -5.94 6.68 6.58
N ILE A 130 -5.60 7.12 7.79
CA ILE A 130 -5.25 8.51 8.10
C ILE A 130 -3.88 8.48 8.77
N GLY A 131 -2.88 8.97 8.06
CA GLY A 131 -1.49 9.01 8.49
C GLY A 131 -0.82 10.28 7.98
N THR A 132 0.36 10.18 7.39
CA THR A 132 1.02 11.29 6.66
C THR A 132 0.09 11.85 5.57
N GLY A 133 -0.64 10.97 4.87
CA GLY A 133 -1.70 11.31 3.93
C GLY A 133 -3.02 10.62 4.29
N CYS A 134 -3.99 10.64 3.37
CA CYS A 134 -5.27 9.95 3.48
C CYS A 134 -5.44 8.95 2.34
N GLY A 135 -5.52 7.67 2.69
CA GLY A 135 -5.78 6.59 1.75
C GLY A 135 -7.06 5.82 2.09
N GLY A 136 -7.53 5.02 1.16
CA GLY A 136 -8.63 4.11 1.41
C GLY A 136 -8.67 2.97 0.41
N GLY A 137 -9.24 1.86 0.85
CA GLY A 137 -9.43 0.67 0.04
C GLY A 137 -10.86 0.15 0.15
N ILE A 138 -11.34 -0.46 -0.92
CA ILE A 138 -12.68 -1.04 -0.97
C ILE A 138 -12.55 -2.54 -1.20
N ALA A 139 -13.20 -3.33 -0.35
CA ALA A 139 -13.39 -4.76 -0.57
C ALA A 139 -14.87 -5.09 -0.71
N ILE A 140 -15.21 -5.87 -1.72
CA ILE A 140 -16.56 -6.38 -1.98
C ILE A 140 -16.46 -7.90 -2.03
N ASP A 141 -17.31 -8.59 -1.24
CA ASP A 141 -17.28 -10.04 -1.11
C ASP A 141 -15.84 -10.55 -0.85
N GLN A 142 -15.13 -9.90 0.08
CA GLN A 142 -13.74 -10.20 0.49
C GLN A 142 -12.68 -10.04 -0.62
N LYS A 143 -13.01 -9.36 -1.70
CA LYS A 143 -12.09 -9.09 -2.82
C LYS A 143 -11.91 -7.60 -3.00
N VAL A 144 -10.68 -7.18 -3.25
CA VAL A 144 -10.39 -5.78 -3.52
C VAL A 144 -11.15 -5.29 -4.76
N HIS A 145 -11.73 -4.10 -4.65
CA HIS A 145 -12.33 -3.39 -5.78
C HIS A 145 -11.42 -2.22 -6.14
N THR A 146 -10.64 -2.37 -7.21
CA THR A 146 -9.66 -1.35 -7.63
C THR A 146 -10.25 -0.29 -8.57
N GLY A 147 -11.42 -0.55 -9.15
CA GLY A 147 -11.99 0.29 -10.21
C GLY A 147 -11.23 0.18 -11.53
N LEU A 148 -11.73 0.85 -12.57
CA LEU A 148 -11.17 0.79 -13.92
C LEU A 148 -9.74 1.34 -14.02
N GLN A 149 -9.43 2.35 -13.22
CA GLN A 149 -8.13 3.03 -13.25
C GLN A 149 -7.24 2.66 -12.05
N ALA A 150 -7.62 1.63 -11.28
CA ALA A 150 -6.94 1.19 -10.07
C ALA A 150 -6.77 2.30 -9.00
N ILE A 151 -7.77 3.16 -8.86
CA ILE A 151 -7.81 4.26 -7.88
C ILE A 151 -9.13 4.29 -7.09
N ALA A 152 -9.87 3.19 -7.04
CA ALA A 152 -11.06 3.13 -6.19
C ALA A 152 -10.65 3.24 -4.71
N GLY A 153 -11.37 4.09 -3.98
CA GLY A 153 -11.07 4.33 -2.57
C GLY A 153 -10.17 5.55 -2.29
N GLU A 154 -9.71 6.29 -3.31
CA GLU A 154 -8.88 7.50 -3.18
C GLU A 154 -9.68 8.70 -2.62
N TRP A 155 -10.28 8.51 -1.46
CA TRP A 155 -11.18 9.49 -0.83
C TRP A 155 -10.45 10.73 -0.30
N GLY A 156 -9.15 10.62 -0.01
CA GLY A 156 -8.33 11.74 0.46
C GLY A 156 -8.21 12.88 -0.55
N HIS A 157 -8.41 12.58 -1.84
CA HIS A 157 -8.30 13.56 -2.93
C HIS A 157 -9.64 14.08 -3.46
N ILE A 158 -10.75 13.81 -2.78
CA ILE A 158 -12.01 14.52 -3.02
C ILE A 158 -12.01 15.84 -2.27
N SER A 159 -12.70 16.85 -2.81
CA SER A 159 -12.86 18.13 -2.12
C SER A 159 -13.58 17.97 -0.79
N LEU A 160 -13.14 18.72 0.22
CA LEU A 160 -13.90 18.88 1.45
C LEU A 160 -15.28 19.43 1.12
N GLY A 161 -16.33 18.69 1.48
CA GLY A 161 -17.70 19.14 1.35
C GLY A 161 -18.00 20.24 2.39
N TRP A 162 -18.85 21.19 2.02
CA TRP A 162 -19.35 22.22 2.96
C TRP A 162 -18.29 23.17 3.50
N MET A 163 -17.26 23.49 2.69
CA MET A 163 -16.26 24.50 3.05
C MET A 163 -16.94 25.83 3.41
N SER A 164 -16.50 26.44 4.50
CA SER A 164 -16.84 27.80 4.81
C SER A 164 -16.18 28.80 3.81
N PRO A 165 -16.62 30.04 3.72
CA PRO A 165 -15.96 31.05 2.87
C PRO A 165 -14.47 31.23 3.20
N GLU A 166 -14.09 31.05 4.46
CA GLU A 166 -12.72 31.18 4.95
C GLU A 166 -11.84 29.99 4.55
N GLU A 167 -12.44 28.81 4.38
CA GLU A 167 -11.73 27.60 3.96
C GLU A 167 -11.58 27.51 2.44
N TYR A 168 -12.47 28.16 1.69
CA TYR A 168 -12.49 28.08 0.23
C TYR A 168 -11.41 28.96 -0.41
N PRO A 169 -10.68 28.50 -1.44
CA PRO A 169 -10.79 27.21 -2.16
C PRO A 169 -9.96 26.09 -1.53
N GLY A 170 -9.47 26.23 -0.33
CA GLY A 170 -8.61 25.28 0.36
C GLY A 170 -7.15 25.33 -0.04
N THR A 171 -6.32 24.58 0.68
CA THR A 171 -4.89 24.47 0.45
C THR A 171 -4.61 23.69 -0.84
N GLU A 172 -3.48 24.00 -1.50
CA GLU A 172 -3.00 23.21 -2.64
C GLU A 172 -2.61 21.80 -2.19
N CYS A 173 -3.07 20.82 -2.94
CA CYS A 173 -2.70 19.42 -2.76
C CYS A 173 -1.65 19.03 -3.82
N TYR A 174 -0.75 18.13 -3.46
CA TYR A 174 0.27 17.62 -4.41
C TYR A 174 -0.34 16.92 -5.64
N CYS A 175 -1.62 16.51 -5.59
CA CYS A 175 -2.35 15.95 -6.73
C CYS A 175 -2.72 17.00 -7.79
N GLY A 176 -2.42 18.28 -7.56
CA GLY A 176 -2.73 19.41 -8.45
C GLY A 176 -4.11 20.03 -8.25
N GLN A 177 -4.90 19.53 -7.31
CA GLN A 177 -6.19 20.09 -6.91
C GLN A 177 -6.05 20.96 -5.67
N ARG A 178 -7.12 21.65 -5.29
CA ARG A 178 -7.20 22.43 -4.05
C ARG A 178 -8.33 21.91 -3.18
N GLY A 179 -8.16 22.03 -1.85
CA GLY A 179 -9.19 21.69 -0.89
C GLY A 179 -9.49 20.20 -0.79
N CYS A 180 -8.53 19.32 -1.12
CA CYS A 180 -8.64 17.89 -0.89
C CYS A 180 -8.78 17.60 0.60
N LEU A 181 -9.61 16.61 0.97
CA LEU A 181 -9.78 16.16 2.37
C LEU A 181 -8.45 15.92 3.06
N GLU A 182 -7.48 15.33 2.37
CA GLU A 182 -6.15 15.08 2.89
C GLU A 182 -5.48 16.32 3.46
N THR A 183 -5.65 17.48 2.82
CA THR A 183 -5.04 18.74 3.28
C THR A 183 -5.67 19.31 4.56
N PHE A 184 -6.75 18.70 5.05
CA PHE A 184 -7.43 19.10 6.29
C PHE A 184 -7.24 18.11 7.43
N ILE A 185 -7.19 16.79 7.13
CA ILE A 185 -7.31 15.75 8.16
C ILE A 185 -6.12 14.79 8.24
N SER A 186 -5.11 14.94 7.36
CA SER A 186 -3.89 14.12 7.44
C SER A 186 -2.85 14.74 8.37
N GLY A 187 -1.79 13.99 8.66
CA GLY A 187 -0.65 14.51 9.42
C GLY A 187 -0.05 15.76 8.78
N THR A 188 0.13 15.77 7.46
CA THR A 188 0.60 16.96 6.72
C THR A 188 -0.43 18.09 6.64
N GLY A 189 -1.70 17.79 6.87
CA GLY A 189 -2.78 18.79 6.94
C GLY A 189 -2.82 19.53 8.27
N PHE A 190 -2.23 18.96 9.33
CA PHE A 190 -2.14 19.58 10.67
C PHE A 190 -0.87 20.41 10.91
N GLU A 191 0.12 20.36 10.02
CA GLU A 191 1.34 21.16 10.06
C GLU A 191 1.14 22.55 9.43
#